data_6a90e377dcd754c26171612a8100afe5
#
_entry.id   6a90e377dcd754c26171612a8100afe5
#
_cell.length_a   1.000
_cell.length_b   1.000
_cell.length_c   1.000
_cell.angle_alpha   90.00
_cell.angle_beta   90.00
_cell.angle_gamma   90.00
#
_symmetry.space_group_name_H-M   'P 1'
#
loop_
_entity.id
_entity.type
_entity.pdbx_description
1 polymer ?
#
loop_
_entity_poly.entity_id
_entity_poly.type
_entity_poly.pdbx_seq_one_letter_code
_entity_poly.pdbx_strand_id
1 'polypeptide(L)'
;MLEKFHDYQRRGDMYFAYHSIQRYTDEPFTSHLPEALFNISRYLLHMMQGGIPYGISKVGTLYALAKQSKNLNGFKLARYAYEKLHTLRIPNRFQEAVDLGSVIIRSKPFQDAEELLPMCYRCSTTNPLLNNGGNFCINCRQPFVHSFVSFEVLPLVEFVLEDGITDEEAVQVLDLSIPKQKKEDKKWHESRIGQAQTLRLGDEPEEEEDDPFTAKLHSFEQGGTEFKPVRVTKSVLQSLSRSEVYVLKWPKPLRYQFFKSLLPGVTITQCPFCHKLFHTDDFELQYLQKGHCPFCRNSQEE
;
A
#
# COMPACT_ATOMS: atom_id res chain seq x y z
N MET A 1 14.13 24.12 -2.30
CA MET A 1 14.93 22.87 -2.40
C MET A 1 14.10 21.64 -2.05
N LEU A 2 13.32 21.66 -0.97
CA LEU A 2 12.44 20.58 -0.54
C LEU A 2 11.39 20.18 -1.58
N GLU A 3 10.69 21.16 -2.17
CA GLU A 3 9.70 20.90 -3.23
C GLU A 3 10.30 20.16 -4.43
N LYS A 4 11.53 20.54 -4.83
CA LYS A 4 12.23 19.85 -5.91
C LYS A 4 12.57 18.39 -5.53
N PHE A 5 12.96 18.15 -4.28
CA PHE A 5 13.23 16.80 -3.80
C PHE A 5 11.98 15.92 -3.89
N HIS A 6 10.85 16.38 -3.39
CA HIS A 6 9.58 15.66 -3.48
C HIS A 6 9.12 15.45 -4.93
N ASP A 7 9.33 16.44 -5.79
CA ASP A 7 9.00 16.32 -7.22
C ASP A 7 9.89 15.24 -7.90
N TYR A 8 11.20 15.24 -7.64
CA TYR A 8 12.08 14.19 -8.17
C TYR A 8 11.77 12.80 -7.62
N GLN A 9 11.46 12.69 -6.33
CA GLN A 9 11.03 11.45 -5.71
C GLN A 9 9.77 10.92 -6.38
N ARG A 10 8.75 11.76 -6.50
CA ARG A 10 7.50 11.42 -7.17
C ARG A 10 7.73 10.98 -8.62
N ARG A 11 8.57 11.69 -9.37
CA ARG A 11 8.92 11.30 -10.74
C ARG A 11 9.64 9.96 -10.78
N GLY A 12 10.57 9.71 -9.88
CA GLY A 12 11.25 8.42 -9.76
C GLY A 12 10.28 7.27 -9.54
N ASP A 13 9.33 7.43 -8.63
CA ASP A 13 8.29 6.45 -8.35
C ASP A 13 7.39 6.20 -9.58
N MET A 14 7.02 7.28 -10.29
CA MET A 14 6.21 7.18 -11.52
C MET A 14 6.98 6.48 -12.65
N TYR A 15 8.26 6.78 -12.86
CA TYR A 15 9.06 6.10 -13.88
C TYR A 15 9.26 4.63 -13.56
N PHE A 16 9.47 4.30 -12.29
CA PHE A 16 9.57 2.90 -11.86
C PHE A 16 8.27 2.12 -12.15
N ALA A 17 7.13 2.67 -11.74
CA ALA A 17 5.82 2.09 -12.03
C ALA A 17 5.56 1.97 -13.54
N TYR A 18 5.88 3.02 -14.30
CA TYR A 18 5.67 3.03 -15.76
C TYR A 18 6.54 2.03 -16.51
N HIS A 19 7.76 1.77 -16.04
CA HIS A 19 8.64 0.77 -16.63
C HIS A 19 7.98 -0.62 -16.70
N SER A 20 7.26 -1.02 -15.63
CA SER A 20 6.52 -2.28 -15.63
C SER A 20 5.38 -2.30 -16.64
N ILE A 21 4.66 -1.18 -16.79
CA ILE A 21 3.59 -1.05 -17.79
C ILE A 21 4.15 -1.07 -19.22
N GLN A 22 5.23 -0.35 -19.47
CA GLN A 22 5.90 -0.32 -20.77
C GLN A 22 6.36 -1.71 -21.19
N ARG A 23 7.01 -2.42 -20.27
CA ARG A 23 7.46 -3.79 -20.51
C ARG A 23 6.29 -4.72 -20.83
N TYR A 24 5.18 -4.60 -20.14
CA TYR A 24 3.97 -5.36 -20.43
C TYR A 24 3.37 -5.01 -21.81
N THR A 25 3.35 -3.73 -22.18
CA THR A 25 2.80 -3.30 -23.48
C THR A 25 3.66 -3.71 -24.67
N ASP A 26 4.96 -3.82 -24.48
CA ASP A 26 5.92 -4.21 -25.53
C ASP A 26 6.09 -5.74 -25.60
N GLU A 27 6.04 -6.42 -24.45
CA GLU A 27 6.16 -7.87 -24.30
C GLU A 27 4.97 -8.44 -23.49
N PRO A 28 3.81 -8.70 -24.12
CA PRO A 28 2.58 -9.06 -23.38
C PRO A 28 2.62 -10.43 -22.69
N PHE A 29 3.64 -11.24 -22.92
CA PHE A 29 3.85 -12.54 -22.26
C PHE A 29 4.83 -12.48 -21.10
N THR A 30 5.18 -11.29 -20.61
CA THR A 30 6.02 -11.15 -19.43
C THR A 30 5.27 -11.58 -18.16
N SER A 31 6.03 -12.05 -17.18
CA SER A 31 5.61 -12.70 -15.94
C SER A 31 4.91 -11.81 -14.90
N HIS A 32 4.40 -10.63 -15.27
CA HIS A 32 3.65 -9.81 -14.33
C HIS A 32 2.24 -10.38 -14.13
N LEU A 33 1.88 -10.60 -12.87
CA LEU A 33 0.53 -11.00 -12.49
C LEU A 33 -0.48 -9.91 -12.89
N PRO A 34 -1.68 -10.27 -13.37
CA PRO A 34 -2.72 -9.32 -13.74
C PRO A 34 -3.06 -8.31 -12.64
N GLU A 35 -3.07 -8.77 -11.39
CA GLU A 35 -3.32 -7.96 -10.20
C GLU A 35 -2.24 -6.91 -9.96
N ALA A 36 -0.96 -7.29 -10.09
CA ALA A 36 0.14 -6.34 -9.96
C ALA A 36 0.06 -5.25 -11.04
N LEU A 37 -0.19 -5.62 -12.30
CA LEU A 37 -0.36 -4.65 -13.39
C LEU A 37 -1.56 -3.74 -13.18
N PHE A 38 -2.65 -4.27 -12.65
CA PHE A 38 -3.83 -3.50 -12.26
C PHE A 38 -3.47 -2.46 -11.19
N ASN A 39 -2.83 -2.87 -10.11
CA ASN A 39 -2.43 -2.00 -9.00
C ASN A 39 -1.44 -0.93 -9.46
N ILE A 40 -0.42 -1.30 -10.24
CA ILE A 40 0.58 -0.38 -10.82
C ILE A 40 -0.11 0.67 -11.69
N SER A 41 -1.01 0.23 -12.59
CA SER A 41 -1.71 1.12 -13.51
C SER A 41 -2.64 2.08 -12.76
N ARG A 42 -3.31 1.61 -11.73
CA ARG A 42 -4.17 2.42 -10.86
C ARG A 42 -3.36 3.44 -10.05
N TYR A 43 -2.27 3.02 -9.42
CA TYR A 43 -1.33 3.90 -8.73
C TYR A 43 -0.83 5.02 -9.64
N LEU A 44 -0.34 4.64 -10.82
CA LEU A 44 0.20 5.60 -11.79
C LEU A 44 -0.87 6.59 -12.26
N LEU A 45 -2.12 6.13 -12.48
CA LEU A 45 -3.22 7.02 -12.84
C LEU A 45 -3.50 8.08 -11.75
N HIS A 46 -3.47 7.69 -10.46
CA HIS A 46 -3.60 8.64 -9.35
C HIS A 46 -2.44 9.64 -9.32
N MET A 47 -1.23 9.16 -9.52
CA MET A 47 -0.04 10.04 -9.52
C MET A 47 -0.01 11.02 -10.70
N MET A 48 -0.61 10.66 -11.84
CA MET A 48 -0.71 11.54 -13.02
C MET A 48 -1.61 12.76 -12.82
N GLN A 49 -2.47 12.79 -11.79
CA GLN A 49 -3.34 13.94 -11.49
C GLN A 49 -2.51 15.19 -11.15
N GLY A 50 -1.33 15.04 -10.56
CA GLY A 50 -0.41 16.13 -10.26
C GLY A 50 0.54 16.50 -11.42
N GLY A 51 0.26 16.06 -12.66
CA GLY A 51 1.09 16.27 -13.84
C GLY A 51 1.79 15.01 -14.31
N ILE A 52 2.00 14.90 -15.63
CA ILE A 52 2.59 13.72 -16.28
C ILE A 52 4.03 14.05 -16.66
N PRO A 53 5.03 13.34 -16.12
CA PRO A 53 6.41 13.51 -16.54
C PRO A 53 6.61 13.12 -18.01
N TYR A 54 7.58 13.76 -18.66
CA TYR A 54 7.92 13.44 -20.05
C TYR A 54 8.31 11.96 -20.20
N GLY A 55 7.84 11.32 -21.26
CA GLY A 55 8.13 9.92 -21.56
C GLY A 55 7.14 8.91 -20.97
N ILE A 56 6.26 9.33 -20.04
CA ILE A 56 5.19 8.47 -19.53
C ILE A 56 3.95 8.58 -20.42
N SER A 57 3.53 7.45 -21.01
CA SER A 57 2.35 7.40 -21.88
C SER A 57 1.07 7.19 -21.09
N LYS A 58 0.19 8.20 -21.11
CA LYS A 58 -1.16 8.06 -20.53
C LYS A 58 -1.98 6.98 -21.24
N VAL A 59 -1.81 6.85 -22.54
CA VAL A 59 -2.51 5.84 -23.35
C VAL A 59 -2.07 4.43 -22.92
N GLY A 60 -0.77 4.18 -22.79
CA GLY A 60 -0.26 2.88 -22.35
C GLY A 60 -0.77 2.50 -20.95
N THR A 61 -0.77 3.46 -20.02
CA THR A 61 -1.28 3.26 -18.66
C THR A 61 -2.77 2.94 -18.65
N LEU A 62 -3.58 3.73 -19.37
CA LEU A 62 -5.02 3.50 -19.45
C LEU A 62 -5.37 2.21 -20.18
N TYR A 63 -4.59 1.82 -21.18
CA TYR A 63 -4.78 0.55 -21.89
C TYR A 63 -4.53 -0.65 -20.97
N ALA A 64 -3.41 -0.64 -20.24
CA ALA A 64 -3.11 -1.69 -19.25
C ALA A 64 -4.21 -1.75 -18.19
N LEU A 65 -4.61 -0.60 -17.63
CA LEU A 65 -5.68 -0.52 -16.64
C LEU A 65 -7.00 -1.07 -17.17
N ALA A 66 -7.44 -0.63 -18.36
CA ALA A 66 -8.70 -1.08 -18.95
C ALA A 66 -8.75 -2.59 -19.16
N LYS A 67 -7.64 -3.15 -19.67
CA LYS A 67 -7.52 -4.59 -19.92
C LYS A 67 -7.55 -5.38 -18.62
N GLN A 68 -6.74 -4.99 -17.62
CA GLN A 68 -6.67 -5.71 -16.35
C GLN A 68 -7.93 -5.52 -15.50
N SER A 69 -8.50 -4.32 -15.45
CA SER A 69 -9.78 -4.09 -14.76
C SER A 69 -10.90 -4.97 -15.33
N LYS A 70 -10.97 -5.09 -16.66
CA LYS A 70 -11.94 -5.98 -17.30
C LYS A 70 -11.75 -7.45 -16.89
N ASN A 71 -10.50 -7.91 -16.81
CA ASN A 71 -10.17 -9.30 -16.47
C ASN A 71 -10.45 -9.62 -14.98
N LEU A 72 -10.27 -8.65 -14.11
CA LEU A 72 -10.45 -8.78 -12.67
C LEU A 72 -11.86 -8.35 -12.20
N ASN A 73 -12.82 -8.16 -13.12
CA ASN A 73 -14.18 -7.73 -12.81
C ASN A 73 -14.34 -6.32 -12.21
N GLY A 74 -13.33 -5.45 -12.38
CA GLY A 74 -13.41 -4.02 -12.09
C GLY A 74 -14.11 -3.26 -13.22
N PHE A 75 -15.39 -3.56 -13.45
CA PHE A 75 -16.11 -3.15 -14.66
C PHE A 75 -16.40 -1.65 -14.74
N LYS A 76 -16.67 -1.01 -13.61
CA LYS A 76 -16.85 0.45 -13.55
C LYS A 76 -15.57 1.18 -13.90
N LEU A 77 -14.44 0.73 -13.32
CA LEU A 77 -13.13 1.30 -13.62
C LEU A 77 -12.71 1.02 -15.05
N ALA A 78 -12.99 -0.18 -15.58
CA ALA A 78 -12.71 -0.51 -16.98
C ALA A 78 -13.48 0.41 -17.96
N ARG A 79 -14.78 0.68 -17.71
CA ARG A 79 -15.56 1.65 -18.50
C ARG A 79 -14.93 3.02 -18.50
N TYR A 80 -14.61 3.53 -17.32
CA TYR A 80 -13.93 4.82 -17.20
C TYR A 80 -12.63 4.86 -18.03
N ALA A 81 -11.81 3.81 -17.95
CA ALA A 81 -10.54 3.77 -18.68
C ALA A 81 -10.76 3.71 -20.21
N TYR A 82 -11.71 2.91 -20.69
CA TYR A 82 -12.06 2.88 -22.13
C TYR A 82 -12.63 4.21 -22.62
N GLU A 83 -13.53 4.84 -21.87
CA GLU A 83 -14.06 6.17 -22.21
C GLU A 83 -12.96 7.22 -22.31
N LYS A 84 -12.01 7.21 -21.35
CA LYS A 84 -10.84 8.11 -21.41
C LYS A 84 -9.92 7.80 -22.59
N LEU A 85 -9.71 6.53 -22.93
CA LEU A 85 -8.93 6.15 -24.12
C LEU A 85 -9.53 6.73 -25.39
N HIS A 86 -10.84 6.65 -25.58
CA HIS A 86 -11.50 7.24 -26.75
C HIS A 86 -11.37 8.74 -26.88
N THR A 87 -11.01 9.45 -25.81
CA THR A 87 -10.71 10.90 -25.85
C THR A 87 -9.26 11.21 -26.23
N LEU A 88 -8.42 10.17 -26.38
CA LEU A 88 -6.99 10.30 -26.68
C LEU A 88 -6.67 9.74 -28.08
N ARG A 89 -5.53 10.15 -28.61
CA ARG A 89 -5.01 9.57 -29.85
C ARG A 89 -4.38 8.20 -29.54
N ILE A 90 -5.08 7.13 -29.90
CA ILE A 90 -4.65 5.76 -29.67
C ILE A 90 -3.73 5.29 -30.78
N PRO A 91 -2.56 4.70 -30.51
CA PRO A 91 -1.72 4.05 -31.51
C PRO A 91 -2.46 2.89 -32.20
N ASN A 92 -2.25 2.70 -33.50
CA ASN A 92 -2.92 1.67 -34.31
C ASN A 92 -2.81 0.27 -33.69
N ARG A 93 -1.67 -0.05 -33.06
CA ARG A 93 -1.44 -1.35 -32.41
C ARG A 93 -2.43 -1.66 -31.23
N PHE A 94 -3.08 -0.66 -30.65
CA PHE A 94 -4.04 -0.84 -29.57
C PHE A 94 -5.48 -0.61 -30.00
N GLN A 95 -5.71 -0.03 -31.19
CA GLN A 95 -7.02 0.44 -31.62
C GLN A 95 -8.06 -0.69 -31.59
N GLU A 96 -7.79 -1.81 -32.28
CA GLU A 96 -8.70 -2.95 -32.33
C GLU A 96 -9.02 -3.51 -30.94
N ALA A 97 -8.01 -3.66 -30.07
CA ALA A 97 -8.19 -4.18 -28.71
C ALA A 97 -9.01 -3.24 -27.84
N VAL A 98 -8.87 -1.92 -28.02
CA VAL A 98 -9.66 -0.91 -27.31
C VAL A 98 -11.10 -0.89 -27.78
N ASP A 99 -11.32 -0.91 -29.09
CA ASP A 99 -12.67 -0.92 -29.69
C ASP A 99 -13.43 -2.17 -29.27
N LEU A 100 -12.85 -3.35 -29.41
CA LEU A 100 -13.44 -4.61 -28.96
C LEU A 100 -13.69 -4.62 -27.44
N GLY A 101 -12.70 -4.19 -26.65
CA GLY A 101 -12.81 -4.11 -25.21
C GLY A 101 -13.92 -3.17 -24.74
N SER A 102 -14.09 -2.02 -25.40
CA SER A 102 -15.14 -1.05 -25.11
C SER A 102 -16.55 -1.58 -25.41
N VAL A 103 -16.70 -2.40 -26.43
CA VAL A 103 -17.98 -3.06 -26.75
C VAL A 103 -18.29 -4.13 -25.71
N ILE A 104 -17.32 -5.00 -25.40
CA ILE A 104 -17.50 -6.07 -24.42
C ILE A 104 -17.86 -5.52 -23.05
N ILE A 105 -17.22 -4.44 -22.58
CA ILE A 105 -17.47 -3.91 -21.25
C ILE A 105 -18.88 -3.35 -21.08
N ARG A 106 -19.55 -2.95 -22.17
CA ARG A 106 -20.92 -2.44 -22.12
C ARG A 106 -21.94 -3.52 -21.72
N SER A 107 -21.65 -4.79 -22.02
CA SER A 107 -22.50 -5.93 -21.65
C SER A 107 -22.29 -6.42 -20.21
N LYS A 108 -21.27 -5.90 -19.51
CA LYS A 108 -20.95 -6.34 -18.14
C LYS A 108 -21.68 -5.50 -17.09
N PRO A 109 -21.78 -5.97 -15.81
CA PRO A 109 -22.36 -5.20 -14.72
C PRO A 109 -21.72 -3.82 -14.55
N PHE A 110 -22.44 -2.86 -13.94
CA PHE A 110 -21.94 -1.48 -13.77
C PHE A 110 -21.13 -1.28 -12.47
N GLN A 111 -20.88 -2.33 -11.73
CA GLN A 111 -20.16 -2.30 -10.45
C GLN A 111 -18.79 -2.91 -10.60
N ASP A 112 -17.87 -2.48 -9.73
CA ASP A 112 -16.59 -3.14 -9.52
C ASP A 112 -16.78 -4.28 -8.52
N ALA A 113 -15.98 -5.34 -8.62
CA ALA A 113 -15.97 -6.42 -7.64
C ALA A 113 -15.49 -5.87 -6.28
N GLU A 114 -16.20 -6.21 -5.20
CA GLU A 114 -15.92 -5.70 -3.85
C GLU A 114 -14.52 -6.07 -3.37
N GLU A 115 -14.02 -7.23 -3.78
CA GLU A 115 -12.70 -7.77 -3.45
C GLU A 115 -11.55 -6.88 -3.95
N LEU A 116 -11.79 -6.08 -5.01
CA LEU A 116 -10.79 -5.16 -5.56
C LEU A 116 -10.74 -3.82 -4.82
N LEU A 117 -11.76 -3.50 -4.03
CA LEU A 117 -11.87 -2.20 -3.38
C LEU A 117 -10.88 -2.08 -2.23
N PRO A 118 -9.96 -1.11 -2.23
CA PRO A 118 -8.99 -0.98 -1.17
C PRO A 118 -9.66 -0.53 0.13
N MET A 119 -9.39 -1.22 1.21
CA MET A 119 -9.79 -0.84 2.54
C MET A 119 -8.73 0.06 3.18
N CYS A 120 -9.17 1.09 3.89
CA CYS A 120 -8.28 1.90 4.71
C CYS A 120 -8.03 1.20 6.05
N TYR A 121 -6.79 0.88 6.34
CA TYR A 121 -6.44 0.22 7.60
C TYR A 121 -6.61 1.11 8.84
N ARG A 122 -6.64 2.44 8.68
CA ARG A 122 -6.85 3.37 9.79
C ARG A 122 -8.31 3.46 10.24
N CYS A 123 -9.25 3.55 9.31
CA CYS A 123 -10.66 3.81 9.61
C CYS A 123 -11.62 2.75 9.03
N SER A 124 -11.10 1.65 8.52
CA SER A 124 -11.83 0.52 7.96
C SER A 124 -12.83 0.88 6.84
N THR A 125 -12.70 2.10 6.26
CA THR A 125 -13.56 2.53 5.16
C THR A 125 -13.11 1.89 3.85
N THR A 126 -14.05 1.28 3.14
CA THR A 126 -13.84 0.80 1.77
C THR A 126 -13.78 1.99 0.81
N ASN A 127 -12.75 2.04 -0.02
CA ASN A 127 -12.50 3.13 -0.94
C ASN A 127 -12.80 2.73 -2.39
N PRO A 128 -13.23 3.67 -3.24
CA PRO A 128 -13.42 3.39 -4.66
C PRO A 128 -12.07 3.11 -5.34
N LEU A 129 -12.09 2.34 -6.41
CA LEU A 129 -10.89 2.02 -7.20
C LEU A 129 -10.24 3.28 -7.80
N LEU A 130 -11.03 4.28 -8.14
CA LEU A 130 -10.56 5.58 -8.61
C LEU A 130 -11.03 6.67 -7.64
N ASN A 131 -10.06 7.34 -7.02
CA ASN A 131 -10.29 8.52 -6.21
C ASN A 131 -9.80 9.77 -6.98
N ASN A 132 -10.71 10.69 -7.29
CA ASN A 132 -10.38 11.93 -7.99
C ASN A 132 -9.51 12.88 -7.15
N GLY A 133 -9.45 12.70 -5.84
CA GLY A 133 -8.62 13.51 -4.96
C GLY A 133 -7.16 13.05 -4.90
N GLY A 134 -6.85 11.82 -5.28
CA GLY A 134 -5.49 11.26 -5.20
C GLY A 134 -5.40 9.93 -4.47
N ASN A 135 -4.20 9.56 -4.08
CA ASN A 135 -3.88 8.27 -3.47
C ASN A 135 -4.01 8.30 -1.93
N PHE A 136 -5.22 8.51 -1.44
CA PHE A 136 -5.53 8.54 -0.01
C PHE A 136 -6.97 8.09 0.27
N CYS A 137 -7.27 7.75 1.52
CA CYS A 137 -8.61 7.39 1.95
C CYS A 137 -9.60 8.54 1.80
N ILE A 138 -10.79 8.28 1.26
CA ILE A 138 -11.85 9.28 1.07
C ILE A 138 -12.41 9.81 2.40
N ASN A 139 -12.35 9.02 3.46
CA ASN A 139 -12.89 9.36 4.78
C ASN A 139 -11.84 10.07 5.67
N CYS A 140 -10.77 9.36 6.06
CA CYS A 140 -9.79 9.88 7.02
C CYS A 140 -8.58 10.57 6.39
N ARG A 141 -8.51 10.64 5.08
CA ARG A 141 -7.40 11.24 4.31
C ARG A 141 -6.02 10.60 4.53
N GLN A 142 -5.96 9.44 5.21
CA GLN A 142 -4.71 8.67 5.35
C GLN A 142 -4.14 8.36 3.96
N PRO A 143 -2.90 8.77 3.65
CA PRO A 143 -2.23 8.38 2.41
C PRO A 143 -2.03 6.87 2.36
N PHE A 144 -2.28 6.26 1.22
CA PHE A 144 -2.01 4.85 1.03
C PHE A 144 -0.53 4.62 0.80
N VAL A 145 0.05 3.70 1.58
CA VAL A 145 1.41 3.23 1.41
C VAL A 145 1.39 1.96 0.58
N HIS A 146 2.18 1.91 -0.48
CA HIS A 146 2.18 0.79 -1.42
C HIS A 146 3.47 -0.02 -1.34
N SER A 147 3.36 -1.33 -1.55
CA SER A 147 4.49 -2.17 -1.88
C SER A 147 5.06 -1.78 -3.25
N PHE A 148 6.38 -1.63 -3.38
CA PHE A 148 6.99 -1.19 -4.64
C PHE A 148 7.29 -2.34 -5.64
N VAL A 149 6.61 -3.48 -5.50
CA VAL A 149 6.60 -4.57 -6.50
C VAL A 149 5.19 -4.81 -6.99
N SER A 150 4.28 -5.21 -6.12
CA SER A 150 2.86 -5.49 -6.46
C SER A 150 1.97 -4.25 -6.47
N PHE A 151 2.43 -3.14 -5.90
CA PHE A 151 1.66 -1.90 -5.67
C PHE A 151 0.35 -2.11 -4.91
N GLU A 152 0.27 -3.16 -4.13
CA GLU A 152 -0.78 -3.36 -3.14
C GLU A 152 -0.64 -2.38 -1.99
N VAL A 153 -1.78 -2.07 -1.35
CA VAL A 153 -1.80 -1.20 -0.18
C VAL A 153 -1.30 -1.98 1.03
N LEU A 154 -0.25 -1.48 1.66
CA LEU A 154 0.32 -2.05 2.88
C LEU A 154 -0.51 -1.67 4.11
N PRO A 155 -0.62 -2.54 5.12
CA PRO A 155 -1.36 -2.27 6.37
C PRO A 155 -0.61 -1.32 7.30
N LEU A 156 -0.20 -0.18 6.77
CA LEU A 156 0.63 0.81 7.44
C LEU A 156 -0.16 2.09 7.74
N VAL A 157 -0.06 2.57 8.97
CA VAL A 157 -0.62 3.85 9.40
C VAL A 157 0.50 4.79 9.79
N GLU A 158 0.50 5.97 9.19
CA GLU A 158 1.45 7.04 9.49
C GLU A 158 1.16 7.66 10.85
N PHE A 159 2.20 7.90 11.62
CA PHE A 159 2.13 8.64 12.85
C PHE A 159 3.25 9.69 12.94
N VAL A 160 3.03 10.70 13.75
CA VAL A 160 4.00 11.76 14.01
C VAL A 160 4.37 11.78 15.49
N LEU A 161 5.57 12.23 15.78
CA LEU A 161 6.06 12.39 17.15
C LEU A 161 5.46 13.63 17.79
N GLU A 162 5.27 13.59 19.10
CA GLU A 162 4.91 14.75 19.91
C GLU A 162 6.04 15.79 19.89
N ASP A 163 5.66 17.06 20.07
CA ASP A 163 6.61 18.15 20.09
C ASP A 163 7.65 17.96 21.21
N GLY A 164 8.93 18.10 20.87
CA GLY A 164 10.06 17.92 21.79
C GLY A 164 10.80 16.59 21.67
N ILE A 165 10.31 15.66 20.87
CA ILE A 165 11.02 14.39 20.54
C ILE A 165 11.71 14.55 19.18
N THR A 166 13.03 14.32 19.15
CA THR A 166 13.75 14.32 17.88
C THR A 166 13.62 12.97 17.16
N ASP A 167 13.78 12.98 15.82
CA ASP A 167 13.65 11.77 15.00
C ASP A 167 14.69 10.71 15.40
N GLU A 168 15.90 11.16 15.74
CA GLU A 168 17.01 10.30 16.17
C GLU A 168 16.74 9.67 17.54
N GLU A 169 16.21 10.46 18.50
CA GLU A 169 15.80 9.95 19.81
C GLU A 169 14.66 8.92 19.68
N ALA A 170 13.70 9.18 18.81
CA ALA A 170 12.61 8.25 18.56
C ALA A 170 13.10 6.90 18.04
N VAL A 171 14.06 6.91 17.11
CA VAL A 171 14.68 5.68 16.60
C VAL A 171 15.42 4.94 17.71
N GLN A 172 16.18 5.65 18.55
CA GLN A 172 16.87 5.03 19.70
C GLN A 172 15.89 4.39 20.69
N VAL A 173 14.79 5.06 20.98
CA VAL A 173 13.74 4.52 21.88
C VAL A 173 13.13 3.26 21.30
N LEU A 174 12.85 3.24 20.00
CA LEU A 174 12.34 2.06 19.29
C LEU A 174 13.34 0.89 19.28
N ASP A 175 14.63 1.18 19.08
CA ASP A 175 15.68 0.16 19.07
C ASP A 175 15.94 -0.44 20.47
N LEU A 176 15.63 0.30 21.53
CA LEU A 176 15.71 -0.14 22.93
C LEU A 176 14.42 -0.84 23.40
N SER A 177 13.30 -0.75 22.65
CA SER A 177 12.06 -1.40 23.03
C SER A 177 12.21 -2.92 22.99
N ILE A 178 11.83 -3.56 24.10
CA ILE A 178 11.89 -5.04 24.22
C ILE A 178 10.84 -5.62 23.25
N PRO A 179 11.22 -6.60 22.39
CA PRO A 179 10.24 -7.24 21.54
C PRO A 179 9.16 -7.87 22.40
N LYS A 180 7.90 -7.46 22.21
CA LYS A 180 6.76 -8.12 22.86
C LYS A 180 6.86 -9.60 22.53
N GLN A 181 7.04 -10.47 23.52
CA GLN A 181 6.98 -11.92 23.33
C GLN A 181 5.64 -12.21 22.67
N LYS A 182 5.67 -12.79 21.44
CA LYS A 182 4.47 -13.37 20.85
C LYS A 182 3.86 -14.25 21.93
N LYS A 183 2.64 -13.95 22.38
CA LYS A 183 1.85 -14.91 23.16
C LYS A 183 1.80 -16.15 22.27
N GLU A 184 2.53 -17.20 22.68
CA GLU A 184 2.47 -18.47 21.97
C GLU A 184 0.99 -18.85 21.91
N ASP A 185 0.48 -19.04 20.68
CA ASP A 185 -0.83 -19.62 20.48
C ASP A 185 -0.90 -20.84 21.38
N LYS A 186 -1.82 -20.83 22.35
CA LYS A 186 -2.07 -21.97 23.22
C LYS A 186 -2.29 -23.16 22.31
N LYS A 187 -1.23 -23.98 22.13
CA LYS A 187 -1.33 -25.25 21.42
C LYS A 187 -2.53 -25.96 22.00
N TRP A 188 -3.47 -26.29 21.14
CA TRP A 188 -4.55 -27.19 21.46
C TRP A 188 -3.92 -28.47 22.00
N HIS A 189 -3.85 -28.63 23.33
CA HIS A 189 -3.55 -29.87 23.93
C HIS A 189 -4.77 -30.77 23.67
N GLU A 190 -4.63 -31.80 22.87
CA GLU A 190 -5.57 -32.92 22.81
C GLU A 190 -5.78 -33.42 24.25
N SER A 191 -6.84 -32.90 24.87
CA SER A 191 -7.27 -33.37 26.17
C SER A 191 -7.84 -34.78 25.97
N ARG A 192 -7.21 -35.73 26.66
CA ARG A 192 -7.67 -37.12 26.76
C ARG A 192 -9.18 -37.16 26.96
N ILE A 193 -9.84 -37.99 26.13
CA ILE A 193 -11.23 -38.39 26.22
C ILE A 193 -11.55 -38.78 27.68
N GLY A 194 -12.47 -38.04 28.33
CA GLY A 194 -13.00 -38.53 29.58
C GLY A 194 -13.49 -37.57 30.63
N GLN A 195 -13.63 -36.26 30.39
CA GLN A 195 -14.42 -35.41 31.31
C GLN A 195 -15.16 -34.34 30.54
N ALA A 196 -16.49 -34.36 30.61
CA ALA A 196 -17.35 -33.32 30.09
C ALA A 196 -17.07 -32.03 30.84
N GLN A 197 -16.30 -31.12 30.22
CA GLN A 197 -16.20 -29.74 30.69
C GLN A 197 -17.41 -28.99 30.21
N THR A 198 -18.23 -28.57 31.15
CA THR A 198 -19.32 -27.61 30.91
C THR A 198 -18.72 -26.32 30.41
N LEU A 199 -19.05 -25.97 29.16
CA LEU A 199 -18.77 -24.62 28.61
C LEU A 199 -19.50 -23.62 29.50
N ARG A 200 -18.81 -22.91 30.35
CA ARG A 200 -19.35 -21.73 31.04
C ARG A 200 -19.43 -20.59 30.04
N LEU A 201 -20.65 -20.31 29.60
CA LEU A 201 -20.99 -19.03 28.94
C LEU A 201 -20.90 -17.94 30.03
N GLY A 202 -19.76 -17.32 30.17
CA GLY A 202 -19.60 -16.29 31.19
C GLY A 202 -18.16 -15.90 31.55
N ASP A 203 -17.17 -16.42 30.85
CA ASP A 203 -15.88 -15.76 30.89
C ASP A 203 -16.04 -14.45 30.11
N GLU A 204 -16.13 -13.34 30.85
CA GLU A 204 -15.98 -11.99 30.30
C GLU A 204 -14.73 -12.02 29.44
N PRO A 205 -14.78 -11.51 28.20
CA PRO A 205 -13.56 -11.39 27.42
C PRO A 205 -12.57 -10.63 28.28
N GLU A 206 -11.42 -11.25 28.60
CA GLU A 206 -10.29 -10.50 29.16
C GLU A 206 -10.18 -9.27 28.28
N GLU A 207 -10.46 -8.08 28.84
CA GLU A 207 -10.27 -6.81 28.16
C GLU A 207 -8.83 -6.85 27.63
N GLU A 208 -8.68 -7.14 26.34
CA GLU A 208 -7.39 -6.94 25.67
C GLU A 208 -7.10 -5.46 25.95
N GLU A 209 -6.13 -5.19 26.84
CA GLU A 209 -5.68 -3.82 27.09
C GLU A 209 -5.38 -3.22 25.73
N ASP A 210 -6.28 -2.40 25.23
CA ASP A 210 -6.16 -1.73 23.95
C ASP A 210 -4.78 -1.07 23.92
N ASP A 211 -3.94 -1.52 23.00
CA ASP A 211 -2.63 -0.93 22.76
C ASP A 211 -2.82 0.60 22.71
N PRO A 212 -2.06 1.39 23.52
CA PRO A 212 -2.22 2.85 23.58
C PRO A 212 -2.22 3.54 22.20
N PHE A 213 -1.59 2.93 21.22
CA PHE A 213 -1.65 3.40 19.84
C PHE A 213 -3.02 3.13 19.20
N THR A 214 -3.59 1.96 19.43
CA THR A 214 -4.92 1.57 18.91
C THR A 214 -6.01 2.43 19.53
N ALA A 215 -5.92 2.72 20.85
CA ALA A 215 -6.84 3.65 21.52
C ALA A 215 -6.81 5.06 20.89
N LYS A 216 -5.62 5.58 20.56
CA LYS A 216 -5.46 6.86 19.83
C LYS A 216 -5.97 6.78 18.41
N LEU A 217 -5.85 5.63 17.77
CA LEU A 217 -6.37 5.41 16.41
C LEU A 217 -7.89 5.44 16.39
N HIS A 218 -8.54 4.81 17.38
CA HIS A 218 -10.01 4.80 17.52
C HIS A 218 -10.60 6.13 17.95
N SER A 219 -9.84 7.01 18.61
CA SER A 219 -10.27 8.38 18.95
C SER A 219 -10.38 9.32 17.76
N PHE A 220 -10.19 8.82 16.55
CA PHE A 220 -10.23 9.58 15.31
C PHE A 220 -11.66 10.08 15.00
N GLU A 221 -11.80 11.40 14.82
CA GLU A 221 -13.05 12.03 14.35
C GLU A 221 -13.21 11.80 12.84
N GLN A 222 -14.30 11.15 12.45
CA GLN A 222 -14.62 10.89 11.03
C GLN A 222 -15.05 12.17 10.32
N GLY A 223 -14.70 12.28 9.03
CA GLY A 223 -15.20 13.32 8.15
C GLY A 223 -14.38 14.61 8.06
N GLY A 224 -13.13 14.60 8.50
CA GLY A 224 -12.21 15.73 8.31
C GLY A 224 -11.83 15.96 6.85
N THR A 225 -11.63 17.24 6.46
CA THR A 225 -11.15 17.63 5.12
C THR A 225 -9.63 17.48 4.96
N GLU A 226 -8.90 17.47 6.08
CA GLU A 226 -7.44 17.40 6.13
C GLU A 226 -6.96 16.15 6.83
N PHE A 227 -5.80 15.65 6.39
CA PHE A 227 -5.15 14.54 7.06
C PHE A 227 -4.56 14.97 8.39
N LYS A 228 -5.01 14.31 9.47
CA LYS A 228 -4.46 14.49 10.82
C LYS A 228 -3.75 13.20 11.21
N PRO A 229 -2.41 13.15 11.17
CA PRO A 229 -1.66 11.95 11.58
C PRO A 229 -1.86 11.68 13.08
N VAL A 230 -1.71 10.41 13.47
CA VAL A 230 -1.74 10.01 14.88
C VAL A 230 -0.51 10.59 15.58
N ARG A 231 -0.71 11.35 16.66
CA ARG A 231 0.41 11.88 17.48
C ARG A 231 0.79 10.87 18.56
N VAL A 232 2.06 10.54 18.62
CA VAL A 232 2.60 9.52 19.52
C VAL A 232 3.50 10.17 20.55
N THR A 233 3.18 9.93 21.85
CA THR A 233 3.97 10.36 22.99
C THR A 233 5.16 9.41 23.21
N LYS A 234 6.14 9.82 24.00
CA LYS A 234 7.31 8.97 24.31
C LYS A 234 6.92 7.65 25.01
N SER A 235 5.89 7.66 25.86
CA SER A 235 5.38 6.46 26.53
C SER A 235 4.76 5.45 25.52
N VAL A 236 3.96 5.96 24.61
CA VAL A 236 3.38 5.12 23.54
C VAL A 236 4.48 4.57 22.63
N LEU A 237 5.48 5.40 22.28
CA LEU A 237 6.61 4.96 21.45
C LEU A 237 7.40 3.80 22.10
N GLN A 238 7.57 3.84 23.43
CA GLN A 238 8.22 2.76 24.19
C GLN A 238 7.40 1.46 24.21
N SER A 239 6.07 1.54 24.08
CA SER A 239 5.20 0.37 24.04
C SER A 239 5.15 -0.29 22.65
N LEU A 240 5.62 0.39 21.60
CA LEU A 240 5.62 -0.15 20.24
C LEU A 240 6.75 -1.16 20.05
N SER A 241 6.45 -2.26 19.37
CA SER A 241 7.48 -3.22 18.97
C SER A 241 8.28 -2.70 17.78
N ARG A 242 9.61 -2.82 17.83
CA ARG A 242 10.49 -2.42 16.71
C ARG A 242 10.14 -3.13 15.40
N SER A 243 9.70 -4.38 15.47
CA SER A 243 9.31 -5.19 14.30
C SER A 243 8.05 -4.70 13.60
N GLU A 244 7.23 -3.89 14.27
CA GLU A 244 5.98 -3.36 13.73
C GLU A 244 6.10 -1.92 13.22
N VAL A 245 7.26 -1.27 13.45
CA VAL A 245 7.47 0.14 13.09
C VAL A 245 8.50 0.26 11.97
N TYR A 246 8.08 0.94 10.91
CA TYR A 246 8.91 1.23 9.74
C TYR A 246 9.25 2.71 9.70
N VAL A 247 10.54 3.03 9.53
CA VAL A 247 11.03 4.40 9.56
C VAL A 247 11.65 4.75 8.22
N LEU A 248 11.07 5.71 7.51
CA LEU A 248 11.67 6.28 6.32
C LEU A 248 12.61 7.41 6.73
N LYS A 249 13.90 7.16 6.60
CA LYS A 249 14.95 8.14 6.93
C LYS A 249 15.20 9.04 5.74
N TRP A 250 15.05 10.34 5.95
CA TRP A 250 15.28 11.35 4.94
C TRP A 250 16.48 12.23 5.27
N PRO A 251 17.16 12.80 4.25
CA PRO A 251 18.24 13.76 4.51
C PRO A 251 17.69 15.03 5.16
N LYS A 252 18.41 15.58 6.13
CA LYS A 252 18.08 16.88 6.74
C LYS A 252 17.96 17.97 5.66
N PRO A 253 16.97 18.89 5.75
CA PRO A 253 16.13 19.19 6.90
C PRO A 253 14.77 18.46 6.94
N LEU A 254 14.56 17.45 6.10
CA LEU A 254 13.37 16.63 6.13
C LEU A 254 13.28 15.82 7.43
N ARG A 255 12.09 15.72 7.99
CA ARG A 255 11.82 14.83 9.12
C ARG A 255 11.62 13.40 8.63
N TYR A 256 11.89 12.45 9.50
CA TYR A 256 11.60 11.04 9.25
C TYR A 256 10.09 10.82 9.20
N GLN A 257 9.67 9.83 8.43
CA GLN A 257 8.29 9.36 8.42
C GLN A 257 8.24 8.03 9.16
N PHE A 258 7.27 7.93 10.08
CA PHE A 258 7.07 6.76 10.91
C PHE A 258 5.76 6.09 10.55
N PHE A 259 5.80 4.78 10.40
CA PHE A 259 4.63 3.96 10.09
C PHE A 259 4.54 2.79 11.04
N LYS A 260 3.34 2.51 11.56
CA LYS A 260 3.07 1.29 12.33
C LYS A 260 2.28 0.31 11.47
N SER A 261 2.70 -0.96 11.45
CA SER A 261 1.93 -2.05 10.86
C SER A 261 0.79 -2.44 11.80
N LEU A 262 -0.44 -2.51 11.27
CA LEU A 262 -1.63 -2.94 12.01
C LEU A 262 -1.92 -4.43 11.86
N LEU A 263 -1.28 -5.10 10.89
CA LEU A 263 -1.44 -6.53 10.64
C LEU A 263 -0.08 -7.23 10.78
N PRO A 264 0.23 -7.78 11.96
CA PRO A 264 1.51 -8.48 12.18
C PRO A 264 1.71 -9.71 11.28
N GLY A 265 0.61 -10.28 10.77
CA GLY A 265 0.66 -11.40 9.83
C GLY A 265 1.14 -11.04 8.43
N VAL A 266 1.13 -9.75 8.07
CA VAL A 266 1.65 -9.26 6.79
C VAL A 266 3.09 -8.83 6.97
N THR A 267 4.01 -9.63 6.45
CA THR A 267 5.44 -9.34 6.54
C THR A 267 5.85 -8.28 5.52
N ILE A 268 6.55 -7.25 6.00
CA ILE A 268 6.98 -6.11 5.19
C ILE A 268 8.49 -5.97 5.32
N THR A 269 9.18 -5.87 4.19
CA THR A 269 10.62 -5.63 4.10
C THR A 269 10.89 -4.21 3.65
N GLN A 270 11.78 -3.52 4.35
CA GLN A 270 12.27 -2.20 3.99
C GLN A 270 13.69 -2.30 3.42
N CYS A 271 13.92 -1.77 2.23
CA CYS A 271 15.26 -1.68 1.70
C CYS A 271 16.11 -0.68 2.52
N PRO A 272 17.30 -1.06 3.01
CA PRO A 272 18.13 -0.18 3.84
C PRO A 272 18.70 1.02 3.07
N PHE A 273 18.78 0.94 1.74
CA PHE A 273 19.37 1.98 0.90
C PHE A 273 18.36 3.02 0.41
N CYS A 274 17.24 2.58 -0.13
CA CYS A 274 16.23 3.49 -0.70
C CYS A 274 15.03 3.72 0.23
N HIS A 275 14.96 3.01 1.33
CA HIS A 275 13.86 3.04 2.31
C HIS A 275 12.47 2.71 1.74
N LYS A 276 12.38 2.18 0.51
CA LYS A 276 11.12 1.72 -0.05
C LYS A 276 10.65 0.45 0.67
N LEU A 277 9.34 0.30 0.73
CA LEU A 277 8.64 -0.78 1.43
C LEU A 277 8.10 -1.80 0.42
N PHE A 278 8.16 -3.05 0.79
CA PHE A 278 7.77 -4.17 -0.05
C PHE A 278 7.06 -5.24 0.79
N HIS A 279 6.15 -5.99 0.20
CA HIS A 279 5.82 -7.30 0.75
C HIS A 279 7.07 -8.18 0.74
N THR A 280 7.34 -8.87 1.83
CA THR A 280 8.57 -9.65 1.99
C THR A 280 8.71 -10.70 0.90
N ASP A 281 7.65 -11.47 0.62
CA ASP A 281 7.66 -12.52 -0.40
C ASP A 281 8.00 -11.96 -1.80
N ASP A 282 7.39 -10.82 -2.16
CA ASP A 282 7.66 -10.14 -3.44
C ASP A 282 9.11 -9.67 -3.53
N PHE A 283 9.63 -9.10 -2.42
CA PHE A 283 10.99 -8.59 -2.36
C PHE A 283 12.01 -9.71 -2.49
N GLU A 284 11.84 -10.79 -1.71
CA GLU A 284 12.71 -11.95 -1.72
C GLU A 284 12.73 -12.63 -3.09
N LEU A 285 11.55 -12.83 -3.71
CA LEU A 285 11.47 -13.39 -5.05
C LEU A 285 12.23 -12.55 -6.07
N GLN A 286 12.04 -11.24 -6.06
CA GLN A 286 12.72 -10.34 -6.98
C GLN A 286 14.23 -10.25 -6.68
N TYR A 287 14.60 -10.30 -5.40
CA TYR A 287 15.99 -10.27 -4.98
C TYR A 287 16.72 -11.55 -5.39
N LEU A 288 16.11 -12.72 -5.21
CA LEU A 288 16.65 -14.01 -5.67
C LEU A 288 16.85 -14.05 -7.20
N GLN A 289 15.93 -13.45 -7.95
CA GLN A 289 16.02 -13.42 -9.41
C GLN A 289 17.08 -12.47 -9.95
N LYS A 290 17.32 -11.33 -9.28
CA LYS A 290 18.13 -10.22 -9.80
C LYS A 290 19.40 -9.94 -9.02
N GLY A 291 19.52 -10.44 -7.79
CA GLY A 291 20.66 -10.18 -6.90
C GLY A 291 20.70 -8.76 -6.29
N HIS A 292 19.65 -7.98 -6.45
CA HIS A 292 19.60 -6.59 -5.99
C HIS A 292 18.19 -6.09 -5.72
N CYS A 293 18.07 -4.99 -4.96
CA CYS A 293 16.80 -4.34 -4.72
C CYS A 293 16.08 -3.99 -6.05
N PRO A 294 14.79 -4.34 -6.19
CA PRO A 294 14.05 -4.07 -7.44
C PRO A 294 13.94 -2.59 -7.78
N PHE A 295 13.97 -1.69 -6.80
CA PHE A 295 13.85 -0.25 -7.00
C PHE A 295 15.21 0.45 -7.19
N CYS A 296 16.10 0.41 -6.20
CA CYS A 296 17.35 1.15 -6.23
C CYS A 296 18.52 0.40 -6.85
N ARG A 297 18.37 -0.90 -7.13
CA ARG A 297 19.38 -1.79 -7.71
C ARG A 297 20.66 -1.97 -6.87
N ASN A 298 20.64 -1.58 -5.59
CA ASN A 298 21.74 -1.89 -4.69
C ASN A 298 21.66 -3.37 -4.29
N SER A 299 22.79 -4.07 -4.35
CA SER A 299 22.99 -5.39 -3.77
C SER A 299 23.30 -5.22 -2.28
N GLN A 300 22.70 -6.07 -1.44
CA GLN A 300 23.14 -6.25 -0.07
C GLN A 300 24.33 -7.21 -0.15
N GLU A 301 25.51 -6.70 -0.44
CA GLU A 301 26.73 -7.46 -0.19
C GLU A 301 26.96 -7.43 1.31
N GLU A 302 27.04 -8.63 1.91
CA GLU A 302 27.39 -8.87 3.31
C GLU A 302 28.78 -8.32 3.64
#